data_382087e212ccb80f0cc92cb998eef4f3
#
_entry.id   382087e212ccb80f0cc92cb998eef4f3
#
_cell.length_a   1.000
_cell.length_b   1.000
_cell.length_c   1.000
_cell.angle_alpha   90.00
_cell.angle_beta   90.00
_cell.angle_gamma   90.00
#
_symmetry.space_group_name_H-M   'P 1'
#
loop_
_entity.id
_entity.type
_entity.pdbx_description
1 polymer ?
#
loop_
_entity_poly.entity_id
_entity_poly.type
_entity_poly.pdbx_seq_one_letter_code
_entity_poly.pdbx_strand_id
1 'polypeptide(L)'
;MTLSVAAILAESALRRPEHPAIVSGTRRITYRELWDGARRYAAVLRARGIGPDDKVALLLPNTPHFPLAYFGVLALGAVAVPVHALLRAEEIAYVLRDSGAAALICAAPLLAEGGKAAETAGTPLLTVMEEAEGGAAARRLDVLAARSTPIDRQVPRDPGDIALVLYTSGTTGRPKGAQLTHLNVVMNVDTTMLSPFDFTADDVLLGCLPLFHTFGQICGMNTCFRAGATLVLMPRFDGPGALELMVREGCTLFMGVPTMYTALLEAARADPRRPALDRAFSGGAALPVAVLDAFQEAFGCPVLEGYGLTEASPVVTYNQKAWPLKPGTVGRPIWGVEVEIARAEVADRIELLPAGETGEVVFRGHNVMAGYLNRPEATAEAVVDGWFRSGDLGVMDDEGYLSIVDRKKDVVLRGGYNVYPREVEDVLAHHPAIAQVAVIGLPHPVHGEEVCAVVRARPGTAPGPALGTEIVAWCRERMAPYKYPRQVEFVDAFPLGASGKVLKRELVALLSAADRPDR
;
A
#
# COMPACT_ATOMS: atom_id res chain seq x y z
N MET A 1 -22.17 14.01 16.85
CA MET A 1 -22.43 13.05 15.74
C MET A 1 -21.41 11.95 15.91
N THR A 2 -21.80 10.68 15.87
CA THR A 2 -20.87 9.56 16.06
C THR A 2 -20.55 8.93 14.73
N LEU A 3 -19.26 8.68 14.44
CA LEU A 3 -18.78 7.97 13.27
C LEU A 3 -17.58 7.12 13.70
N SER A 4 -17.64 5.81 13.46
CA SER A 4 -16.55 4.90 13.81
C SER A 4 -16.23 3.96 12.66
N VAL A 5 -14.96 3.74 12.40
CA VAL A 5 -14.48 2.72 11.44
C VAL A 5 -14.98 1.32 11.84
N ALA A 6 -15.18 1.06 13.14
CA ALA A 6 -15.74 -0.22 13.61
C ALA A 6 -17.16 -0.47 13.08
N ALA A 7 -17.93 0.58 12.76
CA ALA A 7 -19.27 0.47 12.19
C ALA A 7 -19.26 -0.23 10.81
N ILE A 8 -18.18 -0.16 10.06
CA ILE A 8 -18.01 -0.83 8.76
C ILE A 8 -18.31 -2.33 8.88
N LEU A 9 -17.69 -3.01 9.85
CA LEU A 9 -17.92 -4.43 10.09
C LEU A 9 -19.23 -4.68 10.86
N ALA A 10 -19.52 -3.86 11.87
CA ALA A 10 -20.70 -4.02 12.73
C ALA A 10 -22.01 -3.99 11.93
N GLU A 11 -22.16 -3.02 11.01
CA GLU A 11 -23.35 -2.91 10.17
C GLU A 11 -23.48 -4.04 9.15
N SER A 12 -22.39 -4.49 8.56
CA SER A 12 -22.43 -5.64 7.64
C SER A 12 -22.76 -6.94 8.37
N ALA A 13 -22.30 -7.09 9.63
CA ALA A 13 -22.70 -8.21 10.48
C ALA A 13 -24.21 -8.19 10.84
N LEU A 14 -24.82 -7.01 10.92
CA LEU A 14 -26.27 -6.88 11.10
C LEU A 14 -27.06 -7.17 9.83
N ARG A 15 -26.58 -6.67 8.68
CA ARG A 15 -27.27 -6.79 7.39
C ARG A 15 -27.14 -8.17 6.75
N ARG A 16 -25.96 -8.80 6.88
CA ARG A 16 -25.62 -10.08 6.22
C ARG A 16 -24.91 -11.04 7.19
N PRO A 17 -25.50 -11.38 8.35
CA PRO A 17 -24.81 -12.10 9.42
C PRO A 17 -24.21 -13.44 8.99
N GLU A 18 -24.89 -14.19 8.12
CA GLU A 18 -24.48 -15.53 7.69
C GLU A 18 -23.63 -15.52 6.40
N HIS A 19 -23.45 -14.35 5.77
CA HIS A 19 -22.62 -14.26 4.57
C HIS A 19 -21.13 -14.42 4.95
N PRO A 20 -20.33 -15.15 4.15
CA PRO A 20 -18.90 -15.26 4.38
C PRO A 20 -18.21 -13.89 4.26
N ALA A 21 -17.64 -13.39 5.36
CA ALA A 21 -16.80 -12.20 5.37
C ALA A 21 -15.35 -12.51 4.96
N ILE A 22 -14.86 -13.68 5.42
CA ILE A 22 -13.48 -14.11 5.18
C ILE A 22 -13.44 -15.58 4.76
N VAL A 23 -12.61 -15.86 3.75
CA VAL A 23 -12.14 -17.20 3.40
C VAL A 23 -10.64 -17.27 3.70
N SER A 24 -10.22 -18.26 4.50
CA SER A 24 -8.81 -18.48 4.83
C SER A 24 -8.50 -19.97 4.84
N GLY A 25 -7.80 -20.46 3.83
CA GLY A 25 -7.62 -21.89 3.58
C GLY A 25 -8.97 -22.55 3.31
N THR A 26 -9.35 -23.54 4.15
CA THR A 26 -10.66 -24.20 4.10
C THR A 26 -11.71 -23.56 5.01
N ARG A 27 -11.29 -22.61 5.86
CA ARG A 27 -12.18 -21.98 6.84
C ARG A 27 -12.93 -20.82 6.20
N ARG A 28 -14.25 -20.78 6.41
CA ARG A 28 -15.13 -19.65 6.09
C ARG A 28 -15.61 -19.04 7.39
N ILE A 29 -15.45 -17.73 7.53
CA ILE A 29 -15.86 -16.97 8.71
C ILE A 29 -16.96 -16.02 8.27
N THR A 30 -18.13 -16.14 8.86
CA THR A 30 -19.27 -15.28 8.56
C THR A 30 -19.08 -13.87 9.16
N TYR A 31 -19.87 -12.90 8.69
CA TYR A 31 -19.85 -11.54 9.26
C TYR A 31 -20.21 -11.54 10.75
N ARG A 32 -21.16 -12.35 11.17
CA ARG A 32 -21.53 -12.53 12.58
C ARG A 32 -20.35 -13.03 13.40
N GLU A 33 -19.72 -14.12 12.95
CA GLU A 33 -18.56 -14.71 13.65
C GLU A 33 -17.38 -13.75 13.73
N LEU A 34 -17.12 -13.00 12.65
CA LEU A 34 -16.04 -12.04 12.61
C LEU A 34 -16.28 -10.89 13.58
N TRP A 35 -17.50 -10.31 13.58
CA TRP A 35 -17.84 -9.21 14.49
C TRP A 35 -17.87 -9.66 15.95
N ASP A 36 -18.46 -10.83 16.26
CA ASP A 36 -18.46 -11.40 17.61
C ASP A 36 -17.03 -11.69 18.09
N GLY A 37 -16.18 -12.21 17.21
CA GLY A 37 -14.76 -12.41 17.48
C GLY A 37 -14.03 -11.10 17.79
N ALA A 38 -14.24 -10.06 16.98
CA ALA A 38 -13.65 -8.73 17.21
C ALA A 38 -14.09 -8.13 18.56
N ARG A 39 -15.38 -8.25 18.92
CA ARG A 39 -15.89 -7.80 20.22
C ARG A 39 -15.32 -8.61 21.41
N ARG A 40 -14.99 -9.88 21.22
CA ARG A 40 -14.28 -10.70 22.23
C ARG A 40 -12.82 -10.24 22.38
N TYR A 41 -12.13 -9.89 21.30
CA TYR A 41 -10.81 -9.27 21.34
C TYR A 41 -10.87 -7.95 22.12
N ALA A 42 -11.86 -7.11 21.83
CA ALA A 42 -12.12 -5.89 22.56
C ALA A 42 -12.33 -6.13 24.07
N ALA A 43 -13.09 -7.16 24.44
CA ALA A 43 -13.32 -7.49 25.86
C ALA A 43 -12.02 -7.83 26.60
N VAL A 44 -11.12 -8.61 25.97
CA VAL A 44 -9.81 -8.93 26.56
C VAL A 44 -8.92 -7.71 26.67
N LEU A 45 -8.90 -6.84 25.65
CA LEU A 45 -8.14 -5.58 25.67
C LEU A 45 -8.64 -4.65 26.76
N ARG A 46 -9.98 -4.49 26.88
CA ARG A 46 -10.62 -3.70 27.95
C ARG A 46 -10.27 -4.21 29.34
N ALA A 47 -10.26 -5.54 29.54
CA ALA A 47 -9.87 -6.15 30.81
C ALA A 47 -8.40 -5.91 31.18
N ARG A 48 -7.58 -5.47 30.23
CA ARG A 48 -6.19 -5.04 30.41
C ARG A 48 -6.00 -3.52 30.53
N GLY A 49 -7.09 -2.79 30.69
CA GLY A 49 -7.08 -1.34 30.88
C GLY A 49 -6.98 -0.55 29.59
N ILE A 50 -7.08 -1.19 28.40
CA ILE A 50 -7.09 -0.47 27.12
C ILE A 50 -8.49 0.12 26.88
N GLY A 51 -8.53 1.40 26.54
CA GLY A 51 -9.74 2.16 26.30
C GLY A 51 -9.61 3.15 25.13
N PRO A 52 -10.53 4.12 25.03
CA PRO A 52 -10.48 5.15 24.00
C PRO A 52 -9.13 5.87 23.96
N ASP A 53 -8.67 6.19 22.75
CA ASP A 53 -7.41 6.89 22.44
C ASP A 53 -6.11 6.14 22.75
N ASP A 54 -6.17 5.02 23.49
CA ASP A 54 -5.01 4.14 23.64
C ASP A 54 -4.59 3.55 22.29
N LYS A 55 -3.30 3.52 22.04
CA LYS A 55 -2.75 2.98 20.79
C LYS A 55 -2.37 1.52 20.97
N VAL A 56 -2.82 0.66 20.06
CA VAL A 56 -2.52 -0.77 20.05
C VAL A 56 -1.81 -1.14 18.76
N ALA A 57 -0.56 -1.59 18.88
CA ALA A 57 0.24 -2.00 17.73
C ALA A 57 -0.15 -3.41 17.26
N LEU A 58 -0.24 -3.60 15.92
CA LEU A 58 -0.66 -4.83 15.28
C LEU A 58 0.45 -5.36 14.37
N LEU A 59 1.24 -6.31 14.84
CA LEU A 59 2.27 -7.02 14.07
C LEU A 59 1.71 -8.36 13.60
N LEU A 60 0.88 -8.32 12.57
CA LEU A 60 0.06 -9.43 12.11
C LEU A 60 0.13 -9.60 10.58
N PRO A 61 0.28 -10.83 10.07
CA PRO A 61 0.17 -11.11 8.63
C PRO A 61 -1.30 -11.13 8.17
N ASN A 62 -1.51 -11.34 6.86
CA ASN A 62 -2.84 -11.47 6.25
C ASN A 62 -3.54 -12.77 6.69
N THR A 63 -3.98 -12.81 7.93
CA THR A 63 -4.73 -13.90 8.54
C THR A 63 -6.00 -13.36 9.20
N PRO A 64 -6.98 -14.20 9.56
CA PRO A 64 -8.19 -13.75 10.24
C PRO A 64 -7.94 -12.97 11.54
N HIS A 65 -6.78 -13.15 12.15
CA HIS A 65 -6.40 -12.44 13.37
C HIS A 65 -6.16 -10.94 13.14
N PHE A 66 -5.80 -10.53 11.91
CA PHE A 66 -5.64 -9.11 11.60
C PHE A 66 -6.98 -8.35 11.71
N PRO A 67 -8.04 -8.69 10.95
CA PRO A 67 -9.33 -8.00 11.10
C PRO A 67 -9.96 -8.19 12.48
N LEU A 68 -9.78 -9.34 13.15
CA LEU A 68 -10.25 -9.52 14.53
C LEU A 68 -9.61 -8.52 15.50
N ALA A 69 -8.30 -8.34 15.43
CA ALA A 69 -7.57 -7.38 16.28
C ALA A 69 -7.89 -5.93 15.89
N TYR A 70 -7.86 -5.62 14.59
CA TYR A 70 -8.12 -4.29 14.06
C TYR A 70 -9.50 -3.77 14.47
N PHE A 71 -10.56 -4.53 14.19
CA PHE A 71 -11.91 -4.14 14.58
C PHE A 71 -12.15 -4.26 16.09
N GLY A 72 -11.44 -5.14 16.78
CA GLY A 72 -11.48 -5.23 18.24
C GLY A 72 -10.92 -3.97 18.91
N VAL A 73 -9.79 -3.46 18.44
CA VAL A 73 -9.20 -2.19 18.89
C VAL A 73 -10.14 -1.03 18.62
N LEU A 74 -10.63 -0.92 17.38
CA LEU A 74 -11.54 0.17 16.99
C LEU A 74 -12.89 0.11 17.70
N ALA A 75 -13.39 -1.09 18.04
CA ALA A 75 -14.63 -1.25 18.83
C ALA A 75 -14.52 -0.69 20.25
N LEU A 76 -13.31 -0.63 20.82
CA LEU A 76 -13.03 0.02 22.09
C LEU A 76 -12.88 1.55 21.98
N GLY A 77 -12.89 2.09 20.76
CA GLY A 77 -12.51 3.48 20.51
C GLY A 77 -11.02 3.75 20.64
N ALA A 78 -10.22 2.68 20.71
CA ALA A 78 -8.77 2.74 20.71
C ALA A 78 -8.23 2.92 19.27
N VAL A 79 -6.97 3.31 19.15
CA VAL A 79 -6.29 3.61 17.88
C VAL A 79 -5.48 2.40 17.44
N ALA A 80 -5.71 1.91 16.23
CA ALA A 80 -4.89 0.84 15.68
C ALA A 80 -3.61 1.39 15.05
N VAL A 81 -2.47 0.72 15.36
CA VAL A 81 -1.15 1.03 14.79
C VAL A 81 -0.64 -0.19 14.06
N PRO A 82 -1.04 -0.40 12.78
CA PRO A 82 -0.54 -1.49 11.98
C PRO A 82 0.97 -1.39 11.80
N VAL A 83 1.68 -2.48 12.10
CA VAL A 83 3.13 -2.57 12.02
C VAL A 83 3.51 -3.50 10.87
N HIS A 84 4.45 -3.05 10.08
CA HIS A 84 4.96 -3.78 8.93
C HIS A 84 5.65 -5.09 9.35
N ALA A 85 5.18 -6.22 8.81
CA ALA A 85 5.60 -7.56 9.23
C ALA A 85 7.07 -7.93 8.92
N LEU A 86 7.77 -7.15 8.08
CA LEU A 86 9.17 -7.38 7.72
C LEU A 86 10.15 -6.48 8.49
N LEU A 87 9.68 -5.60 9.36
CA LEU A 87 10.55 -4.76 10.19
C LEU A 87 11.36 -5.59 11.18
N ARG A 88 12.54 -5.10 11.49
CA ARG A 88 13.42 -5.68 12.53
C ARG A 88 13.05 -5.14 13.91
N ALA A 89 13.51 -5.81 14.94
CA ALA A 89 13.17 -5.51 16.34
C ALA A 89 13.39 -4.03 16.71
N GLU A 90 14.51 -3.41 16.29
CA GLU A 90 14.79 -2.00 16.58
C GLU A 90 13.82 -1.03 15.89
N GLU A 91 13.42 -1.35 14.66
CA GLU A 91 12.44 -0.56 13.91
C GLU A 91 11.05 -0.68 14.52
N ILE A 92 10.65 -1.89 14.92
CA ILE A 92 9.39 -2.14 15.63
C ILE A 92 9.40 -1.42 16.98
N ALA A 93 10.50 -1.53 17.75
CA ALA A 93 10.65 -0.85 19.04
C ALA A 93 10.57 0.68 18.89
N TYR A 94 11.10 1.23 17.80
CA TYR A 94 10.92 2.65 17.48
C TYR A 94 9.45 2.99 17.31
N VAL A 95 8.69 2.22 16.51
CA VAL A 95 7.25 2.44 16.29
C VAL A 95 6.48 2.37 17.62
N LEU A 96 6.78 1.39 18.47
CA LEU A 96 6.12 1.23 19.77
C LEU A 96 6.36 2.42 20.69
N ARG A 97 7.59 2.92 20.77
CA ARG A 97 7.95 4.08 21.62
C ARG A 97 7.38 5.39 21.07
N ASP A 98 7.56 5.64 19.74
CA ASP A 98 7.11 6.88 19.11
C ASP A 98 5.58 7.01 19.12
N SER A 99 4.88 5.90 18.93
CA SER A 99 3.41 5.88 19.03
C SER A 99 2.91 5.90 20.48
N GLY A 100 3.71 5.51 21.46
CA GLY A 100 3.25 5.29 22.82
C GLY A 100 2.28 4.13 22.92
N ALA A 101 2.54 3.03 22.19
CA ALA A 101 1.64 1.87 22.14
C ALA A 101 1.45 1.24 23.51
N ALA A 102 0.19 1.16 23.98
CA ALA A 102 -0.22 0.55 25.25
C ALA A 102 -0.10 -0.98 25.22
N ALA A 103 -0.13 -1.59 24.03
CA ALA A 103 0.11 -3.02 23.82
C ALA A 103 0.59 -3.30 22.39
N LEU A 104 1.30 -4.41 22.23
CA LEU A 104 1.61 -5.04 20.94
C LEU A 104 0.84 -6.35 20.81
N ILE A 105 0.05 -6.51 19.76
CA ILE A 105 -0.53 -7.80 19.36
C ILE A 105 0.37 -8.38 18.26
N CYS A 106 1.00 -9.51 18.54
CA CYS A 106 2.00 -10.13 17.66
C CYS A 106 1.60 -11.57 17.29
N ALA A 107 1.68 -11.92 16.02
CA ALA A 107 1.51 -13.28 15.57
C ALA A 107 2.74 -14.15 15.88
N ALA A 108 2.53 -15.42 16.24
CA ALA A 108 3.60 -16.35 16.61
C ALA A 108 4.77 -16.40 15.60
N PRO A 109 4.56 -16.42 14.26
CA PRO A 109 5.68 -16.41 13.31
C PRO A 109 6.55 -15.16 13.34
N LEU A 110 6.08 -14.07 13.96
CA LEU A 110 6.77 -12.77 14.03
C LEU A 110 7.35 -12.49 15.43
N LEU A 111 7.24 -13.43 16.38
CA LEU A 111 7.67 -13.26 17.77
C LEU A 111 9.17 -13.04 17.93
N ALA A 112 9.99 -13.57 17.03
CA ALA A 112 11.44 -13.39 17.11
C ALA A 112 11.84 -11.91 17.10
N GLU A 113 11.22 -11.11 16.25
CA GLU A 113 11.45 -9.66 16.16
C GLU A 113 10.48 -8.89 17.07
N GLY A 114 9.19 -9.24 17.06
CA GLY A 114 8.16 -8.55 17.84
C GLY A 114 8.33 -8.68 19.34
N GLY A 115 8.78 -9.86 19.84
CA GLY A 115 9.06 -10.08 21.25
C GLY A 115 10.21 -9.24 21.78
N LYS A 116 11.35 -9.23 21.05
CA LYS A 116 12.51 -8.37 21.35
C LYS A 116 12.12 -6.88 21.33
N ALA A 117 11.33 -6.48 20.34
CA ALA A 117 10.88 -5.09 20.22
C ALA A 117 10.00 -4.68 21.41
N ALA A 118 9.05 -5.54 21.82
CA ALA A 118 8.19 -5.29 22.96
C ALA A 118 8.98 -5.15 24.26
N GLU A 119 9.96 -6.03 24.48
CA GLU A 119 10.89 -5.96 25.62
C GLU A 119 11.70 -4.66 25.60
N THR A 120 12.33 -4.33 24.45
CA THR A 120 13.13 -3.11 24.26
C THR A 120 12.31 -1.84 24.47
N ALA A 121 11.03 -1.83 24.08
CA ALA A 121 10.13 -0.68 24.24
C ALA A 121 9.41 -0.65 25.59
N GLY A 122 9.47 -1.73 26.38
CA GLY A 122 8.69 -1.88 27.62
C GLY A 122 7.17 -1.99 27.35
N THR A 123 6.77 -2.44 26.15
CA THR A 123 5.38 -2.51 25.75
C THR A 123 4.78 -3.89 26.06
N PRO A 124 3.60 -3.97 26.74
CA PRO A 124 2.92 -5.24 26.99
C PRO A 124 2.67 -6.03 25.70
N LEU A 125 3.00 -7.33 25.72
CA LEU A 125 2.88 -8.22 24.57
C LEU A 125 1.67 -9.14 24.72
N LEU A 126 0.82 -9.15 23.69
CA LEU A 126 -0.25 -10.12 23.44
C LEU A 126 0.09 -10.95 22.22
N THR A 127 -0.23 -12.23 22.24
CA THR A 127 0.09 -13.13 21.12
C THR A 127 -1.14 -13.78 20.53
N VAL A 128 -1.05 -14.14 19.26
CA VAL A 128 -2.02 -14.96 18.56
C VAL A 128 -1.31 -16.04 17.75
N MET A 129 -2.00 -17.11 17.40
CA MET A 129 -1.46 -18.21 16.58
C MET A 129 -0.32 -19.00 17.24
N GLU A 130 -0.10 -18.90 18.55
CA GLU A 130 0.86 -19.78 19.23
C GLU A 130 0.31 -21.19 19.33
N GLU A 131 1.17 -22.21 19.16
CA GLU A 131 0.83 -23.60 19.40
C GLU A 131 0.59 -23.85 20.90
N ALA A 132 -0.18 -24.91 21.24
CA ALA A 132 -0.72 -25.11 22.58
C ALA A 132 0.33 -25.32 23.69
N GLU A 133 1.55 -25.67 23.34
CA GLU A 133 2.59 -26.18 24.27
C GLU A 133 3.73 -25.21 24.54
N GLY A 134 3.56 -23.95 24.80
CA GLY A 134 4.74 -23.13 25.14
C GLY A 134 4.53 -21.69 25.53
N GLY A 135 3.41 -21.11 25.20
CA GLY A 135 3.16 -19.72 25.55
C GLY A 135 2.48 -19.56 26.90
N ALA A 136 2.87 -18.57 27.70
CA ALA A 136 2.09 -18.23 28.87
C ALA A 136 0.64 -17.95 28.46
N ALA A 137 -0.30 -18.82 28.83
CA ALA A 137 -1.72 -18.72 28.46
C ALA A 137 -2.31 -17.31 28.75
N ALA A 138 -1.73 -16.61 29.71
CA ALA A 138 -2.11 -15.24 30.09
C ALA A 138 -1.86 -14.18 29.01
N ARG A 139 -1.02 -14.42 27.99
CA ARG A 139 -0.74 -13.47 26.91
C ARG A 139 -1.41 -13.86 25.57
N ARG A 140 -2.02 -15.04 25.48
CA ARG A 140 -2.66 -15.53 24.24
C ARG A 140 -4.04 -14.89 24.04
N LEU A 141 -4.07 -13.83 23.24
CA LEU A 141 -5.28 -13.05 22.98
C LEU A 141 -6.39 -13.90 22.36
N ASP A 142 -6.07 -14.76 21.40
CA ASP A 142 -7.00 -15.66 20.73
C ASP A 142 -7.69 -16.65 21.69
N VAL A 143 -6.92 -17.25 22.61
CA VAL A 143 -7.42 -18.20 23.63
C VAL A 143 -8.26 -17.47 24.68
N LEU A 144 -7.81 -16.33 25.14
CA LEU A 144 -8.56 -15.52 26.11
C LEU A 144 -9.86 -15.00 25.51
N ALA A 145 -9.85 -14.55 24.26
CA ALA A 145 -11.03 -14.08 23.56
C ALA A 145 -12.08 -15.20 23.38
N ALA A 146 -11.64 -16.43 23.07
CA ALA A 146 -12.55 -17.57 22.94
C ALA A 146 -13.35 -17.85 24.24
N ARG A 147 -12.82 -17.46 25.40
CA ARG A 147 -13.45 -17.65 26.71
C ARG A 147 -14.15 -16.40 27.25
N SER A 148 -14.02 -15.26 26.54
CA SER A 148 -14.56 -13.98 26.98
C SER A 148 -15.96 -13.76 26.42
N THR A 149 -16.82 -13.10 27.18
CA THR A 149 -18.07 -12.53 26.66
C THR A 149 -17.74 -11.31 25.81
N PRO A 150 -18.27 -11.20 24.59
CA PRO A 150 -18.04 -10.01 23.75
C PRO A 150 -18.57 -8.75 24.43
N ILE A 151 -17.99 -7.58 24.14
CA ILE A 151 -18.57 -6.30 24.55
C ILE A 151 -19.95 -6.13 23.88
N ASP A 152 -20.90 -5.50 24.56
CA ASP A 152 -22.26 -5.37 24.06
C ASP A 152 -22.36 -4.52 22.81
N ARG A 153 -21.63 -3.40 22.79
CA ARG A 153 -21.59 -2.45 21.67
C ARG A 153 -20.23 -1.77 21.57
N GLN A 154 -19.91 -1.26 20.40
CA GLN A 154 -18.73 -0.43 20.20
C GLN A 154 -18.83 0.90 20.96
N VAL A 155 -17.67 1.43 21.34
CA VAL A 155 -17.57 2.76 21.95
C VAL A 155 -17.83 3.83 20.88
N PRO A 156 -18.74 4.80 21.15
CA PRO A 156 -18.96 5.92 20.25
C PRO A 156 -17.70 6.77 20.06
N ARG A 157 -17.44 7.21 18.82
CA ARG A 157 -16.31 8.10 18.49
C ARG A 157 -16.82 9.31 17.71
N ASP A 158 -16.12 10.43 17.85
CA ASP A 158 -16.35 11.58 16.98
C ASP A 158 -15.64 11.39 15.63
N PRO A 159 -16.17 11.96 14.53
CA PRO A 159 -15.55 11.84 13.22
C PRO A 159 -14.09 12.28 13.15
N GLY A 160 -13.72 13.30 13.95
CA GLY A 160 -12.37 13.85 14.03
C GLY A 160 -11.40 13.07 14.93
N ASP A 161 -11.89 12.09 15.70
CA ASP A 161 -11.01 11.27 16.52
C ASP A 161 -10.08 10.41 15.67
N ILE A 162 -8.87 10.15 16.16
CA ILE A 162 -7.90 9.32 15.45
C ILE A 162 -8.33 7.86 15.52
N ALA A 163 -8.41 7.22 14.36
CA ALA A 163 -8.68 5.79 14.22
C ALA A 163 -7.40 4.98 14.02
N LEU A 164 -6.48 5.50 13.21
CA LEU A 164 -5.27 4.81 12.79
C LEU A 164 -4.04 5.70 12.91
N VAL A 165 -2.88 5.09 13.21
CA VAL A 165 -1.57 5.69 12.99
C VAL A 165 -0.75 4.73 12.12
N LEU A 166 -0.40 5.18 10.91
CA LEU A 166 0.37 4.38 9.96
C LEU A 166 1.74 5.01 9.72
N TYR A 167 2.79 4.23 9.93
CA TYR A 167 4.16 4.70 9.76
C TYR A 167 4.59 4.63 8.31
N THR A 168 5.02 5.78 7.77
CA THR A 168 5.54 5.92 6.41
C THR A 168 7.05 6.17 6.46
N SER A 169 7.78 5.58 5.49
CA SER A 169 9.19 5.87 5.32
C SER A 169 9.35 7.30 4.77
N GLY A 170 9.50 8.26 5.67
CA GLY A 170 9.75 9.66 5.32
C GLY A 170 10.98 9.85 4.44
N THR A 171 11.03 10.98 3.74
CA THR A 171 12.16 11.36 2.85
C THR A 171 13.45 11.64 3.61
N THR A 172 13.38 11.93 4.91
CA THR A 172 14.45 12.55 5.71
C THR A 172 14.97 11.69 6.88
N GLY A 173 14.71 10.38 6.92
CA GLY A 173 15.25 9.55 8.00
C GLY A 173 14.25 8.60 8.65
N ARG A 174 13.91 8.82 9.93
CA ARG A 174 13.04 7.91 10.68
C ARG A 174 11.59 7.96 10.19
N PRO A 175 10.87 6.82 10.19
CA PRO A 175 9.46 6.78 9.81
C PRO A 175 8.60 7.74 10.63
N LYS A 176 7.59 8.35 9.97
CA LYS A 176 6.62 9.26 10.59
C LYS A 176 5.25 8.58 10.68
N GLY A 177 4.56 8.71 11.79
CA GLY A 177 3.21 8.16 11.98
C GLY A 177 2.14 9.11 11.43
N ALA A 178 1.56 8.83 10.28
CA ALA A 178 0.41 9.56 9.74
C ALA A 178 -0.86 9.21 10.53
N GLN A 179 -1.54 10.22 11.06
CA GLN A 179 -2.75 10.07 11.86
C GLN A 179 -3.99 10.19 10.97
N LEU A 180 -4.76 9.12 10.85
CA LEU A 180 -6.02 9.10 10.10
C LEU A 180 -7.20 9.09 11.05
N THR A 181 -8.13 10.02 10.84
CA THR A 181 -9.36 10.11 11.62
C THR A 181 -10.39 9.06 11.18
N HIS A 182 -11.41 8.84 12.01
CA HIS A 182 -12.54 8.01 11.61
C HIS A 182 -13.22 8.57 10.35
N LEU A 183 -13.32 9.88 10.22
CA LEU A 183 -13.88 10.54 9.03
C LEU A 183 -13.03 10.23 7.78
N ASN A 184 -11.71 10.42 7.86
CA ASN A 184 -10.82 10.16 6.73
C ASN A 184 -11.02 8.74 6.16
N VAL A 185 -11.00 7.75 7.06
CA VAL A 185 -11.10 6.33 6.66
C VAL A 185 -12.49 6.00 6.11
N VAL A 186 -13.57 6.37 6.83
CA VAL A 186 -14.94 6.02 6.41
C VAL A 186 -15.31 6.72 5.12
N MET A 187 -14.98 8.01 4.97
CA MET A 187 -15.28 8.74 3.73
C MET A 187 -14.51 8.19 2.53
N ASN A 188 -13.24 7.84 2.71
CA ASN A 188 -12.46 7.25 1.63
C ASN A 188 -13.02 5.86 1.23
N VAL A 189 -13.42 5.03 2.22
CA VAL A 189 -14.08 3.73 1.98
C VAL A 189 -15.42 3.91 1.25
N ASP A 190 -16.31 4.77 1.73
CA ASP A 190 -17.64 4.95 1.14
C ASP A 190 -17.55 5.54 -0.27
N THR A 191 -16.67 6.54 -0.46
CA THR A 191 -16.45 7.17 -1.76
C THR A 191 -15.90 6.16 -2.76
N THR A 192 -14.85 5.41 -2.40
CA THR A 192 -14.20 4.47 -3.32
C THR A 192 -15.04 3.21 -3.54
N MET A 193 -15.84 2.79 -2.57
CA MET A 193 -16.80 1.70 -2.72
C MET A 193 -17.81 2.00 -3.84
N LEU A 194 -18.35 3.23 -3.86
CA LEU A 194 -19.31 3.66 -4.87
C LEU A 194 -18.65 3.91 -6.23
N SER A 195 -17.51 4.57 -6.24
CA SER A 195 -16.69 4.86 -7.42
C SER A 195 -15.26 5.20 -6.96
N PRO A 196 -14.22 4.59 -7.49
CA PRO A 196 -14.13 3.78 -8.73
C PRO A 196 -14.39 2.29 -8.59
N PHE A 197 -14.46 1.74 -7.35
CA PHE A 197 -14.41 0.29 -7.15
C PHE A 197 -15.72 -0.41 -7.46
N ASP A 198 -16.84 0.29 -7.31
CA ASP A 198 -18.19 -0.24 -7.60
C ASP A 198 -18.45 -1.59 -6.92
N PHE A 199 -18.04 -1.69 -5.62
CA PHE A 199 -18.17 -2.92 -4.85
C PHE A 199 -19.62 -3.26 -4.55
N THR A 200 -19.94 -4.52 -4.73
CA THR A 200 -21.22 -5.11 -4.34
C THR A 200 -21.03 -6.19 -3.27
N ALA A 201 -22.12 -6.60 -2.67
CA ALA A 201 -22.09 -7.65 -1.66
C ALA A 201 -21.83 -9.06 -2.23
N ASP A 202 -21.92 -9.23 -3.54
CA ASP A 202 -21.68 -10.50 -4.23
C ASP A 202 -20.23 -10.62 -4.73
N ASP A 203 -19.43 -9.57 -4.54
CA ASP A 203 -18.03 -9.58 -4.92
C ASP A 203 -17.18 -10.47 -4.01
N VAL A 204 -16.15 -11.05 -4.61
CA VAL A 204 -15.13 -11.85 -3.94
C VAL A 204 -13.78 -11.27 -4.28
N LEU A 205 -13.10 -10.69 -3.28
CA LEU A 205 -11.79 -10.04 -3.43
C LEU A 205 -10.66 -10.96 -2.98
N LEU A 206 -9.61 -11.11 -3.81
CA LEU A 206 -8.36 -11.71 -3.35
C LEU A 206 -7.61 -10.76 -2.42
N GLY A 207 -7.53 -11.08 -1.14
CA GLY A 207 -6.85 -10.31 -0.08
C GLY A 207 -5.35 -10.63 0.01
N CYS A 208 -4.60 -10.34 -1.06
CA CYS A 208 -3.16 -10.60 -1.15
C CYS A 208 -2.29 -9.37 -0.82
N LEU A 209 -2.86 -8.16 -0.89
CA LEU A 209 -2.16 -6.95 -0.46
C LEU A 209 -1.98 -6.95 1.06
N PRO A 210 -0.84 -6.45 1.57
CA PRO A 210 -0.59 -6.41 3.01
C PRO A 210 -1.64 -5.60 3.77
N LEU A 211 -2.27 -6.20 4.78
CA LEU A 211 -3.30 -5.54 5.59
C LEU A 211 -2.74 -4.47 6.54
N PHE A 212 -1.44 -4.46 6.79
CA PHE A 212 -0.78 -3.38 7.53
C PHE A 212 -0.56 -2.11 6.68
N HIS A 213 -0.81 -2.16 5.37
CA HIS A 213 -0.70 -1.04 4.43
C HIS A 213 -2.09 -0.56 4.02
N THR A 214 -2.26 0.76 3.87
CA THR A 214 -3.56 1.39 3.56
C THR A 214 -4.26 0.81 2.34
N PHE A 215 -3.53 0.44 1.28
CA PHE A 215 -4.14 -0.14 0.08
C PHE A 215 -4.83 -1.47 0.38
N GLY A 216 -4.14 -2.42 1.04
CA GLY A 216 -4.74 -3.69 1.45
C GLY A 216 -5.79 -3.54 2.54
N GLN A 217 -5.57 -2.62 3.50
CA GLN A 217 -6.43 -2.42 4.66
C GLN A 217 -7.69 -1.63 4.32
N ILE A 218 -7.53 -0.42 3.72
CA ILE A 218 -8.65 0.50 3.52
C ILE A 218 -9.34 0.20 2.19
N CYS A 219 -8.62 0.20 1.06
CA CYS A 219 -9.23 -0.08 -0.24
C CYS A 219 -9.65 -1.55 -0.39
N GLY A 220 -8.87 -2.48 0.17
CA GLY A 220 -9.22 -3.91 0.13
C GLY A 220 -10.19 -4.29 1.24
N MET A 221 -9.69 -4.50 2.46
CA MET A 221 -10.44 -5.09 3.57
C MET A 221 -11.64 -4.25 4.00
N ASN A 222 -11.43 -2.95 4.30
CA ASN A 222 -12.53 -2.11 4.82
C ASN A 222 -13.61 -1.89 3.77
N THR A 223 -13.23 -1.66 2.50
CA THR A 223 -14.22 -1.49 1.41
C THR A 223 -14.99 -2.79 1.15
N CYS A 224 -14.30 -3.94 1.14
CA CYS A 224 -14.92 -5.25 1.03
C CYS A 224 -15.96 -5.47 2.14
N PHE A 225 -15.59 -5.21 3.40
CA PHE A 225 -16.53 -5.38 4.52
C PHE A 225 -17.65 -4.36 4.53
N ARG A 226 -17.40 -3.13 4.08
CA ARG A 226 -18.44 -2.09 3.97
C ARG A 226 -19.52 -2.47 2.95
N ALA A 227 -19.11 -3.06 1.84
CA ALA A 227 -20.01 -3.59 0.81
C ALA A 227 -20.76 -4.86 1.27
N GLY A 228 -20.25 -5.59 2.26
CA GLY A 228 -20.76 -6.91 2.66
C GLY A 228 -20.26 -8.03 1.76
N ALA A 229 -19.14 -7.86 1.08
CA ALA A 229 -18.49 -8.77 0.14
C ALA A 229 -17.60 -9.81 0.87
N THR A 230 -16.98 -10.73 0.13
CA THR A 230 -16.11 -11.77 0.68
C THR A 230 -14.63 -11.44 0.42
N LEU A 231 -13.79 -11.47 1.47
CA LEU A 231 -12.35 -11.33 1.40
C LEU A 231 -11.67 -12.69 1.49
N VAL A 232 -10.99 -13.11 0.42
CA VAL A 232 -10.19 -14.35 0.37
C VAL A 232 -8.76 -14.04 0.78
N LEU A 233 -8.36 -14.41 1.99
CA LEU A 233 -7.04 -14.07 2.52
C LEU A 233 -5.93 -14.94 1.94
N MET A 234 -4.89 -14.27 1.46
CA MET A 234 -3.65 -14.88 1.02
C MET A 234 -2.49 -14.31 1.85
N PRO A 235 -1.89 -15.11 2.76
CA PRO A 235 -0.84 -14.60 3.68
C PRO A 235 0.42 -14.13 3.00
N ARG A 236 0.80 -14.78 1.89
CA ARG A 236 1.97 -14.43 1.07
C ARG A 236 1.61 -14.62 -0.39
N PHE A 237 1.80 -13.58 -1.17
CA PHE A 237 1.54 -13.61 -2.60
C PHE A 237 2.59 -14.42 -3.37
N ASP A 238 2.11 -15.31 -4.22
CA ASP A 238 2.85 -15.91 -5.33
C ASP A 238 1.88 -16.06 -6.52
N GLY A 239 2.38 -15.94 -7.74
CA GLY A 239 1.54 -15.90 -8.95
C GLY A 239 0.70 -17.17 -9.17
N PRO A 240 1.30 -18.37 -9.17
CA PRO A 240 0.58 -19.64 -9.34
C PRO A 240 -0.48 -19.86 -8.24
N GLY A 241 -0.11 -19.67 -6.97
CA GLY A 241 -1.04 -19.82 -5.84
C GLY A 241 -2.19 -18.82 -5.87
N ALA A 242 -1.92 -17.57 -6.29
CA ALA A 242 -2.95 -16.55 -6.45
C ALA A 242 -3.94 -16.90 -7.56
N LEU A 243 -3.45 -17.36 -8.72
CA LEU A 243 -4.29 -17.81 -9.83
C LEU A 243 -5.20 -18.98 -9.41
N GLU A 244 -4.61 -20.01 -8.77
CA GLU A 244 -5.35 -21.17 -8.27
C GLU A 244 -6.43 -20.75 -7.26
N LEU A 245 -6.07 -19.90 -6.30
CA LEU A 245 -6.97 -19.43 -5.24
C LEU A 245 -8.12 -18.60 -5.81
N MET A 246 -7.85 -17.69 -6.75
CA MET A 246 -8.88 -16.92 -7.43
C MET A 246 -9.87 -17.79 -8.20
N VAL A 247 -9.38 -18.79 -8.93
CA VAL A 247 -10.24 -19.73 -9.66
C VAL A 247 -11.09 -20.56 -8.69
N ARG A 248 -10.48 -21.11 -7.63
CA ARG A 248 -11.15 -21.96 -6.67
C ARG A 248 -12.24 -21.24 -5.88
N GLU A 249 -11.98 -20.03 -5.46
CA GLU A 249 -12.91 -19.25 -4.63
C GLU A 249 -13.84 -18.33 -5.45
N GLY A 250 -13.71 -18.35 -6.78
CA GLY A 250 -14.56 -17.54 -7.66
C GLY A 250 -14.35 -16.03 -7.48
N CYS A 251 -13.08 -15.58 -7.34
CA CYS A 251 -12.80 -14.16 -7.19
C CYS A 251 -13.29 -13.35 -8.39
N THR A 252 -14.05 -12.30 -8.11
CA THR A 252 -14.56 -11.33 -9.10
C THR A 252 -13.68 -10.09 -9.19
N LEU A 253 -12.88 -9.83 -8.15
CA LEU A 253 -12.03 -8.66 -8.02
C LEU A 253 -10.57 -9.03 -7.71
N PHE A 254 -9.66 -8.29 -8.34
CA PHE A 254 -8.25 -8.32 -8.00
C PHE A 254 -7.73 -6.91 -7.71
N MET A 255 -7.05 -6.74 -6.58
CA MET A 255 -6.29 -5.52 -6.25
C MET A 255 -4.82 -5.89 -6.09
N GLY A 256 -3.94 -5.21 -6.84
CA GLY A 256 -2.52 -5.53 -6.82
C GLY A 256 -1.61 -4.35 -7.14
N VAL A 257 -0.31 -4.58 -6.93
CA VAL A 257 0.76 -3.70 -7.40
C VAL A 257 1.35 -4.26 -8.70
N PRO A 258 2.07 -3.47 -9.52
CA PRO A 258 2.54 -3.90 -10.84
C PRO A 258 3.28 -5.25 -10.88
N THR A 259 4.08 -5.54 -9.86
CA THR A 259 4.82 -6.81 -9.75
C THR A 259 3.89 -8.03 -9.64
N MET A 260 2.72 -7.86 -9.01
CA MET A 260 1.71 -8.91 -8.89
C MET A 260 1.03 -9.20 -10.23
N TYR A 261 0.77 -8.15 -11.02
CA TYR A 261 0.23 -8.29 -12.39
C TYR A 261 1.18 -9.09 -13.28
N THR A 262 2.48 -8.75 -13.26
CA THR A 262 3.50 -9.48 -14.00
C THR A 262 3.56 -10.96 -13.58
N ALA A 263 3.53 -11.24 -12.27
CA ALA A 263 3.57 -12.61 -11.76
C ALA A 263 2.31 -13.43 -12.13
N LEU A 264 1.13 -12.80 -12.15
CA LEU A 264 -0.10 -13.45 -12.63
C LEU A 264 -0.06 -13.73 -14.14
N LEU A 265 0.50 -12.81 -14.94
CA LEU A 265 0.71 -13.05 -16.37
C LEU A 265 1.66 -14.22 -16.62
N GLU A 266 2.73 -14.35 -15.85
CA GLU A 266 3.64 -15.49 -15.92
C GLU A 266 2.93 -16.79 -15.54
N ALA A 267 2.16 -16.81 -14.44
CA ALA A 267 1.36 -17.96 -14.01
C ALA A 267 0.32 -18.36 -15.07
N ALA A 268 -0.34 -17.39 -15.69
CA ALA A 268 -1.36 -17.59 -16.71
C ALA A 268 -0.82 -18.22 -18.02
N ARG A 269 0.48 -18.16 -18.27
CA ARG A 269 1.12 -18.87 -19.41
C ARG A 269 1.23 -20.37 -19.14
N ALA A 270 1.40 -20.75 -17.88
CA ALA A 270 1.56 -22.16 -17.49
C ALA A 270 0.21 -22.83 -17.18
N ASP A 271 -0.79 -22.08 -16.77
CA ASP A 271 -2.13 -22.57 -16.41
C ASP A 271 -3.19 -21.87 -17.26
N PRO A 272 -3.99 -22.61 -18.07
CA PRO A 272 -5.04 -22.02 -18.91
C PRO A 272 -6.28 -21.58 -18.14
N ARG A 273 -6.45 -22.00 -16.88
CA ARG A 273 -7.61 -21.60 -16.06
C ARG A 273 -7.62 -20.11 -15.81
N ARG A 274 -8.79 -19.51 -15.80
CA ARG A 274 -8.96 -18.07 -15.53
C ARG A 274 -10.05 -17.88 -14.49
N PRO A 275 -9.83 -17.01 -13.48
CA PRO A 275 -10.91 -16.54 -12.62
C PRO A 275 -11.88 -15.67 -13.42
N ALA A 276 -13.13 -15.63 -13.00
CA ALA A 276 -14.15 -14.76 -13.60
C ALA A 276 -14.02 -13.33 -13.05
N LEU A 277 -12.88 -12.68 -13.28
CA LEU A 277 -12.68 -11.29 -12.86
C LEU A 277 -13.59 -10.35 -13.64
N ASP A 278 -14.33 -9.53 -12.93
CA ASP A 278 -15.11 -8.45 -13.51
C ASP A 278 -14.26 -7.17 -13.70
N ARG A 279 -13.32 -6.95 -12.78
CA ARG A 279 -12.41 -5.80 -12.79
C ARG A 279 -11.18 -6.00 -11.93
N ALA A 280 -10.12 -5.29 -12.26
CA ALA A 280 -8.89 -5.28 -11.49
C ALA A 280 -8.42 -3.84 -11.20
N PHE A 281 -7.70 -3.65 -10.09
CA PHE A 281 -7.27 -2.34 -9.60
C PHE A 281 -5.78 -2.33 -9.33
N SER A 282 -5.09 -1.40 -9.98
CA SER A 282 -3.66 -1.19 -9.77
C SER A 282 -3.40 0.10 -8.99
N GLY A 283 -2.45 0.06 -8.08
CA GLY A 283 -2.03 1.22 -7.31
C GLY A 283 -0.70 1.01 -6.60
N GLY A 284 -0.24 2.06 -5.93
CA GLY A 284 0.99 2.02 -5.16
C GLY A 284 2.27 2.23 -5.98
N ALA A 285 2.30 1.89 -7.25
CA ALA A 285 3.34 2.22 -8.23
C ALA A 285 2.71 2.31 -9.61
N ALA A 286 3.39 2.92 -10.57
CA ALA A 286 2.94 3.00 -11.95
C ALA A 286 2.88 1.61 -12.59
N LEU A 287 1.79 1.30 -13.25
CA LEU A 287 1.62 0.09 -14.04
C LEU A 287 2.05 0.39 -15.50
N PRO A 288 3.09 -0.27 -16.03
CA PRO A 288 3.42 -0.10 -17.44
C PRO A 288 2.23 -0.45 -18.34
N VAL A 289 1.94 0.40 -19.32
CA VAL A 289 0.79 0.21 -20.23
C VAL A 289 0.83 -1.16 -20.91
N ALA A 290 2.02 -1.62 -21.30
CA ALA A 290 2.18 -2.96 -21.89
C ALA A 290 1.76 -4.11 -20.95
N VAL A 291 1.96 -3.96 -19.62
CA VAL A 291 1.51 -4.94 -18.62
C VAL A 291 0.00 -4.85 -18.42
N LEU A 292 -0.55 -3.62 -18.40
CA LEU A 292 -1.98 -3.37 -18.32
C LEU A 292 -2.70 -4.04 -19.49
N ASP A 293 -2.29 -3.78 -20.73
CA ASP A 293 -2.91 -4.34 -21.94
C ASP A 293 -2.82 -5.86 -21.96
N ALA A 294 -1.63 -6.42 -21.66
CA ALA A 294 -1.45 -7.86 -21.60
C ALA A 294 -2.33 -8.53 -20.53
N PHE A 295 -2.54 -7.86 -19.39
CA PHE A 295 -3.41 -8.39 -18.33
C PHE A 295 -4.88 -8.36 -18.75
N GLN A 296 -5.34 -7.26 -19.35
CA GLN A 296 -6.70 -7.13 -19.87
C GLN A 296 -6.99 -8.20 -20.93
N GLU A 297 -6.04 -8.46 -21.83
CA GLU A 297 -6.16 -9.51 -22.84
C GLU A 297 -6.20 -10.91 -22.20
N ALA A 298 -5.31 -11.19 -21.25
CA ALA A 298 -5.18 -12.52 -20.64
C ALA A 298 -6.34 -12.88 -19.70
N PHE A 299 -6.92 -11.90 -18.99
CA PHE A 299 -7.94 -12.12 -17.96
C PHE A 299 -9.35 -11.61 -18.34
N GLY A 300 -9.49 -10.88 -19.45
CA GLY A 300 -10.77 -10.44 -19.98
C GLY A 300 -11.48 -9.38 -19.13
N CYS A 301 -10.75 -8.64 -18.27
CA CYS A 301 -11.33 -7.63 -17.40
C CYS A 301 -10.56 -6.29 -17.49
N PRO A 302 -11.23 -5.14 -17.29
CA PRO A 302 -10.56 -3.85 -17.27
C PRO A 302 -9.65 -3.72 -16.05
N VAL A 303 -8.50 -3.06 -16.24
CA VAL A 303 -7.60 -2.65 -15.15
C VAL A 303 -7.75 -1.15 -14.94
N LEU A 304 -8.14 -0.77 -13.74
CA LEU A 304 -8.26 0.62 -13.33
C LEU A 304 -7.04 0.99 -12.47
N GLU A 305 -6.33 2.02 -12.89
CA GLU A 305 -5.16 2.52 -12.17
C GLU A 305 -5.51 3.74 -11.34
N GLY A 306 -4.95 3.82 -10.13
CA GLY A 306 -5.15 4.95 -9.24
C GLY A 306 -3.91 5.38 -8.49
N TYR A 307 -4.00 6.57 -7.91
CA TYR A 307 -2.96 7.21 -7.15
C TYR A 307 -3.41 7.53 -5.74
N GLY A 308 -2.48 7.37 -4.82
CA GLY A 308 -2.70 7.69 -3.44
C GLY A 308 -1.48 7.42 -2.57
N LEU A 309 -1.59 7.84 -1.32
CA LEU A 309 -0.55 7.71 -0.31
C LEU A 309 -1.19 7.55 1.06
N THR A 310 -0.43 7.08 2.04
CA THR A 310 -0.95 6.84 3.40
C THR A 310 -1.60 8.09 3.98
N GLU A 311 -0.98 9.25 3.77
CA GLU A 311 -1.42 10.55 4.23
C GLU A 311 -2.74 11.02 3.58
N ALA A 312 -3.21 10.30 2.54
CA ALA A 312 -4.47 10.55 1.84
C ALA A 312 -5.56 9.47 2.08
N SER A 313 -5.38 8.54 2.99
CA SER A 313 -6.38 7.59 3.53
C SER A 313 -6.98 6.51 2.59
N PRO A 314 -6.35 5.95 1.55
CA PRO A 314 -5.17 6.43 0.83
C PRO A 314 -5.47 7.09 -0.51
N VAL A 315 -6.71 7.01 -1.06
CA VAL A 315 -7.02 7.32 -2.46
C VAL A 315 -7.18 8.81 -2.69
N VAL A 316 -6.54 9.30 -3.74
CA VAL A 316 -6.62 10.69 -4.23
C VAL A 316 -7.32 10.73 -5.58
N THR A 317 -6.82 9.96 -6.56
CA THR A 317 -7.40 9.84 -7.90
C THR A 317 -7.53 8.37 -8.31
N TYR A 318 -8.44 8.10 -9.26
CA TYR A 318 -8.60 6.77 -9.85
C TYR A 318 -9.20 6.89 -11.26
N ASN A 319 -8.82 5.97 -12.17
CA ASN A 319 -9.61 5.71 -13.37
C ASN A 319 -10.95 5.11 -12.95
N GLN A 320 -12.06 5.62 -13.48
CA GLN A 320 -13.42 5.30 -13.05
C GLN A 320 -14.27 4.88 -14.26
N LYS A 321 -15.09 3.84 -14.11
CA LYS A 321 -15.98 3.34 -15.17
C LYS A 321 -16.95 4.41 -15.71
N ALA A 322 -17.28 5.42 -14.92
CA ALA A 322 -18.18 6.53 -15.34
C ALA A 322 -17.55 7.44 -16.39
N TRP A 323 -16.25 7.34 -16.63
CA TRP A 323 -15.48 8.15 -17.57
C TRP A 323 -14.70 7.26 -18.54
N PRO A 324 -14.30 7.74 -19.72
CA PRO A 324 -13.38 7.01 -20.58
C PRO A 324 -12.12 6.61 -19.81
N LEU A 325 -11.73 5.35 -19.88
CA LEU A 325 -10.48 4.89 -19.27
C LEU A 325 -9.30 5.43 -20.08
N LYS A 326 -8.31 6.01 -19.40
CA LYS A 326 -7.14 6.64 -20.05
C LYS A 326 -5.87 5.97 -19.54
N PRO A 327 -5.37 4.91 -20.24
CA PRO A 327 -4.14 4.21 -19.87
C PRO A 327 -2.95 5.17 -19.73
N GLY A 328 -2.06 4.91 -18.78
CA GLY A 328 -0.92 5.78 -18.47
C GLY A 328 -1.27 6.98 -17.57
N THR A 329 -2.56 7.16 -17.24
CA THR A 329 -3.00 8.12 -16.21
C THR A 329 -3.44 7.39 -14.96
N VAL A 330 -3.41 8.09 -13.82
CA VAL A 330 -3.97 7.60 -12.55
C VAL A 330 -5.41 8.11 -12.33
N GLY A 331 -6.09 8.48 -13.42
CA GLY A 331 -7.49 8.87 -13.44
C GLY A 331 -7.75 10.27 -12.92
N ARG A 332 -8.98 10.48 -12.44
CA ARG A 332 -9.51 11.77 -11.98
C ARG A 332 -9.67 11.76 -10.45
N PRO A 333 -9.75 12.94 -9.82
CA PRO A 333 -10.02 13.04 -8.39
C PRO A 333 -11.27 12.24 -7.98
N ILE A 334 -11.18 11.55 -6.83
CA ILE A 334 -12.36 10.93 -6.23
C ILE A 334 -13.29 12.01 -5.67
N TRP A 335 -14.55 11.66 -5.47
CA TRP A 335 -15.55 12.61 -4.96
C TRP A 335 -15.10 13.26 -3.65
N GLY A 336 -15.23 14.59 -3.55
CA GLY A 336 -14.89 15.38 -2.37
C GLY A 336 -13.39 15.60 -2.17
N VAL A 337 -12.57 15.32 -3.18
CA VAL A 337 -11.13 15.60 -3.21
C VAL A 337 -10.85 16.54 -4.38
N GLU A 338 -10.16 17.64 -4.10
CA GLU A 338 -9.61 18.54 -5.11
C GLU A 338 -8.13 18.20 -5.33
N VAL A 339 -7.71 18.16 -6.57
CA VAL A 339 -6.33 17.88 -6.98
C VAL A 339 -5.88 18.90 -8.00
N GLU A 340 -4.71 19.48 -7.76
CA GLU A 340 -4.11 20.49 -8.62
C GLU A 340 -2.61 20.25 -8.79
N ILE A 341 -2.01 20.95 -9.73
CA ILE A 341 -0.58 20.97 -9.96
C ILE A 341 -0.04 22.30 -9.46
N ALA A 342 0.97 22.26 -8.61
CA ALA A 342 1.59 23.46 -8.06
C ALA A 342 3.07 23.55 -8.44
N ARG A 343 3.60 24.76 -8.43
CA ARG A 343 5.01 25.05 -8.67
C ARG A 343 5.88 24.36 -7.61
N ALA A 344 6.69 23.40 -8.04
CA ALA A 344 7.41 22.52 -7.12
C ALA A 344 8.54 23.23 -6.34
N GLU A 345 9.11 24.32 -6.89
CA GLU A 345 10.21 25.07 -6.29
C GLU A 345 9.77 25.98 -5.15
N VAL A 346 8.49 26.35 -5.11
CA VAL A 346 7.92 27.25 -4.09
C VAL A 346 7.44 26.40 -2.91
N ALA A 347 8.10 26.52 -1.76
CA ALA A 347 7.84 25.66 -0.61
C ALA A 347 6.88 26.29 0.42
N ASP A 348 6.84 27.61 0.52
CA ASP A 348 6.18 28.37 1.59
C ASP A 348 4.72 28.73 1.28
N ARG A 349 4.28 28.58 0.04
CA ARG A 349 2.92 28.82 -0.43
C ARG A 349 2.57 27.92 -1.60
N ILE A 350 1.29 27.86 -1.97
CA ILE A 350 0.82 27.11 -3.14
C ILE A 350 0.64 28.08 -4.33
N GLU A 351 1.42 27.87 -5.37
CA GLU A 351 1.27 28.53 -6.68
C GLU A 351 0.80 27.50 -7.70
N LEU A 352 -0.50 27.53 -8.04
CA LEU A 352 -1.09 26.60 -8.98
C LEU A 352 -0.60 26.86 -10.41
N LEU A 353 -0.43 25.79 -11.17
CA LEU A 353 -0.05 25.79 -12.58
C LEU A 353 -1.26 25.49 -13.47
N PRO A 354 -1.31 26.02 -14.69
CA PRO A 354 -2.36 25.66 -15.66
C PRO A 354 -2.25 24.18 -16.09
N ALA A 355 -3.35 23.65 -16.63
CA ALA A 355 -3.38 22.30 -17.19
C ALA A 355 -2.28 22.12 -18.26
N GLY A 356 -1.69 20.92 -18.31
CA GLY A 356 -0.59 20.58 -19.21
C GLY A 356 0.80 20.93 -18.70
N GLU A 357 0.94 21.73 -17.64
CA GLU A 357 2.25 22.01 -17.03
C GLU A 357 2.64 20.96 -15.98
N THR A 358 3.93 20.66 -15.91
CA THR A 358 4.49 19.72 -14.91
C THR A 358 4.81 20.45 -13.62
N GLY A 359 4.33 19.93 -12.49
CA GLY A 359 4.63 20.45 -11.15
C GLY A 359 4.34 19.44 -10.08
N GLU A 360 4.35 19.87 -8.82
CA GLU A 360 4.04 19.03 -7.68
C GLU A 360 2.52 18.81 -7.56
N VAL A 361 2.12 17.56 -7.43
CA VAL A 361 0.73 17.19 -7.17
C VAL A 361 0.36 17.64 -5.76
N VAL A 362 -0.64 18.49 -5.65
CA VAL A 362 -1.22 18.96 -4.39
C VAL A 362 -2.70 18.61 -4.33
N PHE A 363 -3.19 18.29 -3.16
CA PHE A 363 -4.60 17.93 -2.99
C PHE A 363 -5.14 18.36 -1.63
N ARG A 364 -6.46 18.52 -1.57
CA ARG A 364 -7.20 18.76 -0.33
C ARG A 364 -8.55 18.05 -0.37
N GLY A 365 -9.08 17.70 0.80
CA GLY A 365 -10.36 17.02 0.91
C GLY A 365 -10.50 16.21 2.19
N HIS A 366 -11.58 15.43 2.25
CA HIS A 366 -11.90 14.56 3.39
C HIS A 366 -10.85 13.47 3.66
N ASN A 367 -9.99 13.20 2.68
CA ASN A 367 -8.98 12.14 2.72
C ASN A 367 -7.66 12.56 3.36
N VAL A 368 -7.40 13.86 3.53
CA VAL A 368 -6.13 14.36 4.09
C VAL A 368 -6.04 14.02 5.57
N MET A 369 -4.91 13.43 5.99
CA MET A 369 -4.63 13.07 7.38
C MET A 369 -4.74 14.25 8.34
N ALA A 370 -4.96 13.97 9.62
CA ALA A 370 -4.95 14.99 10.68
C ALA A 370 -3.55 15.60 10.91
N GLY A 371 -2.49 14.87 10.56
CA GLY A 371 -1.10 15.28 10.70
C GLY A 371 -0.19 14.13 11.06
N TYR A 372 1.11 14.42 11.19
CA TYR A 372 2.09 13.45 11.67
C TYR A 372 2.15 13.45 13.20
N LEU A 373 2.03 12.28 13.80
CA LEU A 373 2.09 12.09 15.26
C LEU A 373 3.39 12.67 15.84
N ASN A 374 3.26 13.55 16.83
CA ASN A 374 4.38 14.21 17.52
C ASN A 374 5.35 14.97 16.60
N ARG A 375 4.89 15.40 15.41
CA ARG A 375 5.71 16.11 14.41
C ARG A 375 4.95 17.30 13.81
N PRO A 376 4.64 18.35 14.59
CA PRO A 376 3.89 19.51 14.10
C PRO A 376 4.62 20.26 12.96
N GLU A 377 5.94 20.35 13.01
CA GLU A 377 6.74 21.02 11.96
C GLU A 377 6.61 20.24 10.63
N ALA A 378 6.76 18.92 10.67
CA ALA A 378 6.61 18.09 9.47
C ALA A 378 5.17 18.11 8.92
N THR A 379 4.18 18.32 9.78
CA THR A 379 2.79 18.51 9.36
C THR A 379 2.62 19.85 8.66
N ALA A 380 3.19 20.93 9.21
CA ALA A 380 3.15 22.26 8.61
C ALA A 380 3.88 22.33 7.26
N GLU A 381 4.99 21.59 7.11
CA GLU A 381 5.71 21.46 5.82
C GLU A 381 4.88 20.69 4.77
N ALA A 382 4.11 19.69 5.20
CA ALA A 382 3.31 18.86 4.31
C ALA A 382 1.97 19.51 3.93
N VAL A 383 1.39 20.35 4.80
CA VAL A 383 0.10 21.01 4.56
C VAL A 383 0.31 22.52 4.54
N VAL A 384 0.26 23.09 3.33
CA VAL A 384 0.50 24.52 3.06
C VAL A 384 -0.75 25.10 2.43
N ASP A 385 -1.25 26.23 2.92
CA ASP A 385 -2.47 26.91 2.43
C ASP A 385 -3.70 25.98 2.34
N GLY A 386 -3.77 24.97 3.21
CA GLY A 386 -4.84 23.97 3.22
C GLY A 386 -4.70 22.85 2.18
N TRP A 387 -3.60 22.84 1.41
CA TRP A 387 -3.25 21.79 0.47
C TRP A 387 -2.18 20.87 1.02
N PHE A 388 -2.36 19.57 0.84
CA PHE A 388 -1.31 18.59 1.11
C PHE A 388 -0.35 18.51 -0.07
N ARG A 389 0.95 18.62 0.19
CA ARG A 389 2.05 18.50 -0.78
C ARG A 389 2.52 17.04 -0.83
N SER A 390 2.32 16.40 -1.98
CA SER A 390 2.59 14.97 -2.11
C SER A 390 4.09 14.62 -2.22
N GLY A 391 4.89 15.54 -2.73
CA GLY A 391 6.27 15.29 -3.15
C GLY A 391 6.36 14.46 -4.44
N ASP A 392 5.24 14.20 -5.10
CA ASP A 392 5.18 13.54 -6.41
C ASP A 392 4.96 14.61 -7.49
N LEU A 393 5.63 14.47 -8.63
CA LEU A 393 5.46 15.34 -9.79
C LEU A 393 4.42 14.76 -10.74
N GLY A 394 3.57 15.61 -11.27
CA GLY A 394 2.51 15.20 -12.18
C GLY A 394 2.10 16.27 -13.17
N VAL A 395 1.22 15.88 -14.06
CA VAL A 395 0.56 16.74 -15.05
C VAL A 395 -0.94 16.45 -15.00
N MET A 396 -1.75 17.50 -14.96
CA MET A 396 -3.20 17.41 -15.13
C MET A 396 -3.54 17.83 -16.56
N ASP A 397 -4.28 17.01 -17.28
CA ASP A 397 -4.76 17.40 -18.62
C ASP A 397 -6.05 18.22 -18.57
N ASP A 398 -6.46 18.78 -19.72
CA ASP A 398 -7.67 19.62 -19.85
C ASP A 398 -8.97 18.86 -19.50
N GLU A 399 -8.95 17.53 -19.51
CA GLU A 399 -10.07 16.69 -19.13
C GLU A 399 -10.07 16.34 -17.64
N GLY A 400 -9.03 16.76 -16.87
CA GLY A 400 -8.87 16.52 -15.45
C GLY A 400 -8.30 15.15 -15.10
N TYR A 401 -7.58 14.48 -16.02
CA TYR A 401 -6.84 13.25 -15.73
C TYR A 401 -5.43 13.58 -15.24
N LEU A 402 -5.05 12.97 -14.14
CA LEU A 402 -3.73 13.10 -13.56
C LEU A 402 -2.79 12.03 -14.12
N SER A 403 -1.63 12.45 -14.59
CA SER A 403 -0.49 11.58 -14.90
C SER A 403 0.63 11.86 -13.90
N ILE A 404 1.11 10.83 -13.22
CA ILE A 404 2.29 10.93 -12.34
C ILE A 404 3.53 10.83 -13.21
N VAL A 405 4.36 11.84 -13.18
CA VAL A 405 5.62 11.89 -13.93
C VAL A 405 6.73 11.19 -13.19
N ASP A 406 6.97 11.57 -11.91
CA ASP A 406 7.96 10.94 -11.03
C ASP A 406 7.83 11.42 -9.59
N ARG A 407 8.76 11.02 -8.74
CA ARG A 407 8.94 11.64 -7.42
C ARG A 407 9.95 12.76 -7.49
N LYS A 408 9.64 13.90 -6.89
CA LYS A 408 10.52 15.07 -6.82
C LYS A 408 11.95 14.71 -6.38
N LYS A 409 12.10 13.77 -5.44
CA LYS A 409 13.38 13.29 -4.89
C LYS A 409 14.10 12.23 -5.73
N ASP A 410 13.41 11.60 -6.67
CA ASP A 410 13.96 10.51 -7.49
C ASP A 410 14.37 11.01 -8.89
N VAL A 411 14.09 12.29 -9.21
CA VAL A 411 14.53 12.95 -10.45
C VAL A 411 16.06 12.92 -10.52
N VAL A 412 16.60 12.45 -11.64
CA VAL A 412 18.04 12.41 -11.89
C VAL A 412 18.49 13.76 -12.47
N LEU A 413 19.39 14.43 -11.77
CA LEU A 413 19.90 15.75 -12.17
C LEU A 413 21.18 15.58 -13.01
N ARG A 414 21.01 15.35 -14.31
CA ARG A 414 22.11 15.10 -15.22
C ARG A 414 22.53 16.33 -16.02
N GLY A 415 23.69 16.91 -15.68
CA GLY A 415 24.24 18.04 -16.42
C GLY A 415 23.31 19.25 -16.52
N GLY A 416 22.53 19.51 -15.46
CA GLY A 416 21.54 20.58 -15.41
C GLY A 416 20.16 20.23 -16.02
N TYR A 417 20.00 19.03 -16.55
CA TYR A 417 18.72 18.54 -17.05
C TYR A 417 18.04 17.63 -16.04
N ASN A 418 16.73 17.78 -15.87
CA ASN A 418 15.90 16.85 -15.14
C ASN A 418 15.60 15.63 -16.02
N VAL A 419 16.03 14.46 -15.58
CA VAL A 419 15.65 13.20 -16.19
C VAL A 419 14.69 12.49 -15.24
N TYR A 420 13.53 12.15 -15.75
CA TYR A 420 12.49 11.45 -14.99
C TYR A 420 12.66 9.94 -15.15
N PRO A 421 13.07 9.20 -14.12
CA PRO A 421 13.29 7.77 -14.18
C PRO A 421 12.13 6.99 -14.80
N ARG A 422 10.90 7.34 -14.48
CA ARG A 422 9.71 6.68 -15.00
C ARG A 422 9.60 6.77 -16.53
N GLU A 423 9.88 7.91 -17.12
CA GLU A 423 9.86 8.07 -18.58
C GLU A 423 10.83 7.09 -19.26
N VAL A 424 11.99 6.89 -18.64
CA VAL A 424 13.00 5.95 -19.14
C VAL A 424 12.56 4.50 -18.90
N GLU A 425 11.99 4.20 -17.75
CA GLU A 425 11.44 2.88 -17.39
C GLU A 425 10.33 2.46 -18.35
N ASP A 426 9.43 3.38 -18.72
CA ASP A 426 8.34 3.10 -19.65
C ASP A 426 8.84 2.72 -21.04
N VAL A 427 9.88 3.37 -21.56
CA VAL A 427 10.52 2.98 -22.83
C VAL A 427 11.18 1.61 -22.71
N LEU A 428 11.92 1.38 -21.61
CA LEU A 428 12.63 0.13 -21.37
C LEU A 428 11.68 -1.07 -21.17
N ALA A 429 10.50 -0.87 -20.63
CA ALA A 429 9.50 -1.92 -20.43
C ALA A 429 9.03 -2.58 -21.75
N HIS A 430 9.19 -1.89 -22.88
CA HIS A 430 8.88 -2.43 -24.22
C HIS A 430 10.02 -3.26 -24.82
N HIS A 431 11.19 -3.29 -24.18
CA HIS A 431 12.31 -4.08 -24.69
C HIS A 431 12.09 -5.59 -24.49
N PRO A 432 12.23 -6.43 -25.54
CA PRO A 432 11.88 -7.85 -25.47
C PRO A 432 12.67 -8.67 -24.45
N ALA A 433 13.90 -8.25 -24.14
CA ALA A 433 14.77 -8.94 -23.19
C ALA A 433 14.54 -8.56 -21.72
N ILE A 434 13.74 -7.53 -21.44
CA ILE A 434 13.55 -6.99 -20.08
C ILE A 434 12.30 -7.59 -19.45
N ALA A 435 12.46 -8.22 -18.27
CA ALA A 435 11.36 -8.67 -17.44
C ALA A 435 10.91 -7.57 -16.47
N GLN A 436 11.88 -6.82 -15.91
CA GLN A 436 11.64 -5.73 -14.98
C GLN A 436 12.80 -4.74 -15.03
N VAL A 437 12.51 -3.45 -14.81
CA VAL A 437 13.52 -2.38 -14.82
C VAL A 437 13.23 -1.36 -13.74
N ALA A 438 14.28 -0.77 -13.20
CA ALA A 438 14.25 0.44 -12.40
C ALA A 438 15.37 1.37 -12.85
N VAL A 439 15.08 2.67 -12.97
CA VAL A 439 16.06 3.68 -13.36
C VAL A 439 16.41 4.53 -12.14
N ILE A 440 17.70 4.75 -11.96
CA ILE A 440 18.28 5.51 -10.84
C ILE A 440 19.34 6.49 -11.31
N GLY A 441 19.59 7.52 -10.53
CA GLY A 441 20.76 8.41 -10.66
C GLY A 441 21.94 7.83 -9.87
N LEU A 442 23.08 7.70 -10.52
CA LEU A 442 24.35 7.39 -9.85
C LEU A 442 25.26 8.63 -9.86
N PRO A 443 26.03 8.89 -8.80
CA PRO A 443 26.96 10.03 -8.76
C PRO A 443 27.92 10.02 -9.95
N HIS A 444 28.09 11.18 -10.62
CA HIS A 444 28.98 11.33 -11.77
C HIS A 444 29.83 12.59 -11.64
N PRO A 445 31.17 12.51 -11.83
CA PRO A 445 32.07 13.61 -11.53
C PRO A 445 31.89 14.86 -12.41
N VAL A 446 31.33 14.72 -13.62
CA VAL A 446 31.13 15.83 -14.56
C VAL A 446 29.66 16.29 -14.62
N HIS A 447 28.72 15.35 -14.52
CA HIS A 447 27.30 15.62 -14.74
C HIS A 447 26.48 15.75 -13.46
N GLY A 448 27.09 15.59 -12.28
CA GLY A 448 26.40 15.48 -11.01
C GLY A 448 25.85 14.08 -10.81
N GLU A 449 24.91 13.69 -11.66
CA GLU A 449 24.41 12.32 -11.74
C GLU A 449 24.43 11.77 -13.17
N GLU A 450 24.48 10.43 -13.29
CA GLU A 450 24.33 9.72 -14.54
C GLU A 450 23.15 8.73 -14.46
N VAL A 451 22.44 8.61 -15.56
CA VAL A 451 21.26 7.71 -15.65
C VAL A 451 21.70 6.27 -15.76
N CYS A 452 21.30 5.44 -14.81
CA CYS A 452 21.57 4.02 -14.78
C CYS A 452 20.26 3.22 -14.83
N ALA A 453 20.16 2.27 -15.77
CA ALA A 453 19.07 1.30 -15.82
C ALA A 453 19.49 0.03 -15.09
N VAL A 454 18.78 -0.34 -14.04
CA VAL A 454 18.92 -1.62 -13.35
C VAL A 454 17.88 -2.57 -13.92
N VAL A 455 18.32 -3.72 -14.45
CA VAL A 455 17.50 -4.61 -15.27
C VAL A 455 17.48 -6.03 -14.70
N ARG A 456 16.29 -6.61 -14.61
CA ARG A 456 16.12 -8.06 -14.51
C ARG A 456 15.76 -8.60 -15.89
N ALA A 457 16.64 -9.42 -16.45
CA ALA A 457 16.43 -10.01 -17.76
C ALA A 457 15.30 -11.06 -17.73
N ARG A 458 14.67 -11.29 -18.88
CA ARG A 458 13.68 -12.38 -19.03
C ARG A 458 14.35 -13.75 -18.95
N PRO A 459 13.64 -14.79 -18.49
CA PRO A 459 14.14 -16.17 -18.56
C PRO A 459 14.57 -16.55 -19.97
N GLY A 460 15.75 -17.14 -20.09
CA GLY A 460 16.34 -17.51 -21.39
C GLY A 460 17.17 -16.42 -22.07
N THR A 461 17.24 -15.21 -21.49
CA THR A 461 18.12 -14.13 -21.96
C THR A 461 19.35 -14.06 -21.06
N ALA A 462 20.54 -14.16 -21.63
CA ALA A 462 21.79 -14.06 -20.87
C ALA A 462 22.11 -12.60 -20.55
N PRO A 463 22.17 -12.19 -19.25
CA PRO A 463 22.61 -10.86 -18.87
C PRO A 463 24.10 -10.68 -19.15
N GLY A 464 24.51 -9.48 -19.51
CA GLY A 464 25.93 -9.17 -19.76
C GLY A 464 26.17 -7.93 -20.61
N PRO A 465 27.43 -7.58 -20.88
CA PRO A 465 27.81 -6.34 -21.57
C PRO A 465 27.16 -6.17 -22.95
N ALA A 466 26.99 -7.26 -23.71
CA ALA A 466 26.38 -7.25 -25.04
C ALA A 466 24.91 -6.81 -24.97
N LEU A 467 24.13 -7.40 -24.06
CA LEU A 467 22.75 -7.01 -23.82
C LEU A 467 22.66 -5.58 -23.27
N GLY A 468 23.59 -5.18 -22.40
CA GLY A 468 23.64 -3.79 -21.90
C GLY A 468 23.82 -2.78 -23.03
N THR A 469 24.71 -3.07 -23.99
CA THR A 469 24.93 -2.24 -25.17
C THR A 469 23.68 -2.17 -26.06
N GLU A 470 22.99 -3.28 -26.25
CA GLU A 470 21.74 -3.37 -27.01
C GLU A 470 20.66 -2.49 -26.36
N ILE A 471 20.49 -2.59 -25.03
CA ILE A 471 19.50 -1.78 -24.26
C ILE A 471 19.79 -0.29 -24.38
N VAL A 472 21.06 0.13 -24.25
CA VAL A 472 21.47 1.52 -24.44
C VAL A 472 21.16 2.00 -25.85
N ALA A 473 21.45 1.20 -26.87
CA ALA A 473 21.14 1.51 -28.26
C ALA A 473 19.63 1.64 -28.49
N TRP A 474 18.83 0.73 -27.93
CA TRP A 474 17.36 0.80 -27.95
C TRP A 474 16.83 2.13 -27.43
N CYS A 475 17.31 2.56 -26.27
CA CYS A 475 16.91 3.84 -25.67
C CYS A 475 17.38 5.04 -26.49
N ARG A 476 18.62 5.00 -26.99
CA ARG A 476 19.18 6.10 -27.79
C ARG A 476 18.39 6.40 -29.06
N GLU A 477 17.77 5.41 -29.66
CA GLU A 477 16.91 5.59 -30.84
C GLU A 477 15.53 6.17 -30.52
N ARG A 478 15.09 6.10 -29.24
CA ARG A 478 13.73 6.43 -28.81
C ARG A 478 13.63 7.61 -27.87
N MET A 479 14.76 8.14 -27.41
CA MET A 479 14.82 9.18 -26.39
C MET A 479 15.83 10.27 -26.73
N ALA A 480 15.59 11.45 -26.13
CA ALA A 480 16.55 12.56 -26.25
C ALA A 480 17.93 12.20 -25.66
N PRO A 481 19.03 12.74 -26.21
CA PRO A 481 20.40 12.38 -25.82
C PRO A 481 20.70 12.52 -24.31
N TYR A 482 20.05 13.41 -23.60
CA TYR A 482 20.29 13.61 -22.17
C TYR A 482 19.52 12.63 -21.28
N LYS A 483 18.50 11.93 -21.79
CA LYS A 483 17.58 11.08 -21.02
C LYS A 483 17.99 9.60 -20.95
N TYR A 484 18.51 9.05 -22.04
CA TYR A 484 18.72 7.60 -22.09
C TYR A 484 19.85 7.14 -21.14
N PRO A 485 19.75 5.94 -20.55
CA PRO A 485 20.74 5.42 -19.61
C PRO A 485 22.10 5.22 -20.30
N ARG A 486 23.17 5.55 -19.59
CA ARG A 486 24.56 5.31 -20.02
C ARG A 486 25.11 4.02 -19.43
N GLN A 487 24.50 3.58 -18.34
CA GLN A 487 24.89 2.38 -17.62
C GLN A 487 23.69 1.44 -17.56
N VAL A 488 23.96 0.15 -17.70
CA VAL A 488 22.97 -0.91 -17.52
C VAL A 488 23.56 -1.94 -16.58
N GLU A 489 22.91 -2.11 -15.43
CA GLU A 489 23.28 -3.09 -14.42
C GLU A 489 22.25 -4.22 -14.38
N PHE A 490 22.69 -5.44 -14.15
CA PHE A 490 21.82 -6.60 -14.11
C PHE A 490 21.69 -7.13 -12.69
N VAL A 491 20.46 -7.47 -12.32
CA VAL A 491 20.13 -8.05 -11.01
C VAL A 491 19.25 -9.29 -11.19
N ASP A 492 19.42 -10.26 -10.29
CA ASP A 492 18.57 -11.45 -10.26
C ASP A 492 17.21 -11.12 -9.64
N ALA A 493 17.20 -10.20 -8.66
CA ALA A 493 16.00 -9.74 -7.97
C ALA A 493 16.17 -8.27 -7.53
N PHE A 494 15.07 -7.53 -7.55
CA PHE A 494 15.03 -6.17 -7.00
C PHE A 494 14.84 -6.19 -5.48
N PRO A 495 15.48 -5.27 -4.73
CA PRO A 495 15.08 -5.00 -3.36
C PRO A 495 13.67 -4.41 -3.37
N LEU A 496 12.74 -5.12 -2.75
CA LEU A 496 11.34 -4.73 -2.68
C LEU A 496 10.97 -4.30 -1.27
N GLY A 497 10.27 -3.19 -1.17
CA GLY A 497 9.54 -2.84 0.04
C GLY A 497 8.37 -3.82 0.27
N ALA A 498 7.78 -3.78 1.45
CA ALA A 498 6.68 -4.68 1.79
C ALA A 498 5.41 -4.49 0.95
N SER A 499 5.24 -3.32 0.38
CA SER A 499 4.18 -3.04 -0.59
C SER A 499 4.49 -3.56 -2.00
N GLY A 500 5.60 -4.26 -2.20
CA GLY A 500 6.06 -4.74 -3.51
C GLY A 500 6.71 -3.67 -4.39
N LYS A 501 6.95 -2.45 -3.87
CA LYS A 501 7.66 -1.38 -4.58
C LYS A 501 9.17 -1.63 -4.58
N VAL A 502 9.83 -1.30 -5.71
CA VAL A 502 11.29 -1.29 -5.80
C VAL A 502 11.87 -0.20 -4.89
N LEU A 503 12.85 -0.57 -4.08
CA LEU A 503 13.56 0.34 -3.18
C LEU A 503 14.76 0.97 -3.91
N LYS A 504 14.51 2.02 -4.72
CA LYS A 504 15.55 2.68 -5.54
C LYS A 504 16.75 3.14 -4.72
N ARG A 505 16.55 3.60 -3.46
CA ARG A 505 17.66 4.00 -2.56
C ARG A 505 18.61 2.85 -2.23
N GLU A 506 18.07 1.64 -2.04
CA GLU A 506 18.90 0.46 -1.81
C GLU A 506 19.69 0.08 -3.05
N LEU A 507 19.09 0.21 -4.25
CA LEU A 507 19.82 0.03 -5.51
C LEU A 507 20.97 1.01 -5.66
N VAL A 508 20.73 2.31 -5.38
CA VAL A 508 21.80 3.32 -5.39
C VAL A 508 22.90 2.95 -4.41
N ALA A 509 22.55 2.56 -3.17
CA ALA A 509 23.53 2.19 -2.15
C ALA A 509 24.36 0.96 -2.56
N LEU A 510 23.72 -0.06 -3.11
CA LEU A 510 24.37 -1.29 -3.58
C LEU A 510 25.37 -1.02 -4.73
N LEU A 511 24.94 -0.24 -5.73
CA LEU A 511 25.75 0.03 -6.92
C LEU A 511 26.86 1.07 -6.66
N SER A 512 26.58 2.08 -5.83
CA SER A 512 27.63 3.03 -5.41
C SER A 512 28.69 2.41 -4.49
N ALA A 513 28.36 1.32 -3.79
CA ALA A 513 29.35 0.58 -2.99
C ALA A 513 30.24 -0.35 -3.84
N ALA A 514 29.68 -0.91 -4.94
CA ALA A 514 30.40 -1.76 -5.88
C ALA A 514 31.47 -1.00 -6.69
N ASP A 515 31.28 0.32 -6.89
CA ASP A 515 32.23 1.20 -7.62
C ASP A 515 33.41 1.71 -6.77
N ARG A 516 33.54 1.27 -5.50
CA ARG A 516 34.73 1.56 -4.69
C ARG A 516 35.77 0.48 -4.95
N PRO A 517 36.88 0.76 -5.71
CA PRO A 517 38.00 -0.15 -5.76
C PRO A 517 38.53 -0.36 -4.33
N ASP A 518 38.82 -1.59 -3.97
CA ASP A 518 39.38 -2.00 -2.68
C ASP A 518 40.49 -1.01 -2.22
N ARG A 519 40.28 -0.43 -1.03
CA ARG A 519 41.36 0.25 -0.31
C ARG A 519 42.05 -0.71 0.65
#